data_1cc748645d5266adcb129bd94b727d8b
#
_entry.id   1cc748645d5266adcb129bd94b727d8b
#
_cell.length_a   1.000
_cell.length_b   1.000
_cell.length_c   1.000
_cell.angle_alpha   90.00
_cell.angle_beta   90.00
_cell.angle_gamma   90.00
#
_symmetry.space_group_name_H-M   'P 1'
#
loop_
_entity.id
_entity.type
_entity.pdbx_description
1 polymer ?
#
loop_
_entity_poly.entity_id
_entity_poly.type
_entity_poly.pdbx_seq_one_letter_code
_entity_poly.pdbx_strand_id
1 'polypeptide(L)'
;MRHNATTLLGSLLSASLLLASEPASAQAAPSVGPIQEAGRLDTQGVTKEARALFQSVIDTAAMPAARAAAQRAMALSYGFDGDCANTVKYEEMVIAYWKTREQAEPQNAFYQQGEMANEAARICIDVGQVDVAEKYYVMGTNLGLVEPEPKTHPKSLWDFRLTHARARIAARRGNAPEAKRQLAEARRILDSDPKMAAPQERFYPYLAGYVALYTGDLTAAETELTRALAIQGNQGDPFMHVLLAMTYEQSGQADKAKATYEKAYGLATAHNPPSAFARPFTRKKLGLGAR
;
A
#
# COMPACT_ATOMS: atom_id res chain seq x y z
N MET A 1 68.41 38.88 30.42
CA MET A 1 69.68 38.14 30.24
C MET A 1 69.45 37.23 29.04
N ARG A 2 69.89 37.62 27.82
CA ARG A 2 71.19 37.20 27.22
C ARG A 2 71.27 35.65 27.25
N HIS A 3 71.32 34.84 26.17
CA HIS A 3 72.20 34.91 24.97
C HIS A 3 71.63 34.00 23.85
N ASN A 4 71.67 34.45 22.58
CA ASN A 4 72.51 34.00 21.44
C ASN A 4 72.23 32.57 20.95
N ALA A 5 71.65 32.42 19.76
CA ALA A 5 72.21 32.34 18.42
C ALA A 5 73.19 31.13 18.20
N THR A 6 72.83 30.27 17.27
CA THR A 6 73.72 29.78 16.21
C THR A 6 72.91 29.09 15.07
N THR A 7 73.19 29.59 13.89
CA THR A 7 72.70 29.14 12.56
C THR A 7 73.47 27.88 12.14
N LEU A 8 72.80 26.89 11.56
CA LEU A 8 73.49 25.91 10.71
C LEU A 8 72.56 25.61 9.51
N LEU A 9 73.05 26.00 8.34
CA LEU A 9 72.54 25.63 7.03
C LEU A 9 72.73 24.11 6.81
N GLY A 10 71.71 23.41 6.48
CA GLY A 10 71.73 22.05 5.97
C GLY A 10 70.84 21.93 4.75
N SER A 11 71.49 21.83 3.59
CA SER A 11 70.83 21.58 2.30
C SER A 11 70.17 20.22 2.30
N LEU A 12 68.86 20.16 2.09
CA LEU A 12 68.16 18.92 1.86
C LEU A 12 67.56 18.90 0.43
N LEU A 13 68.02 17.94 -0.34
CA LEU A 13 67.51 17.58 -1.65
C LEU A 13 66.00 17.23 -1.56
N SER A 14 65.22 17.93 -2.32
CA SER A 14 63.79 17.60 -2.51
C SER A 14 63.66 16.42 -3.48
N ALA A 15 63.41 15.23 -2.96
CA ALA A 15 62.94 14.11 -3.76
C ALA A 15 61.43 14.24 -3.93
N SER A 16 60.99 14.62 -5.14
CA SER A 16 59.58 14.65 -5.53
C SER A 16 59.10 13.22 -5.71
N LEU A 17 58.35 12.68 -4.73
CA LEU A 17 57.54 11.49 -4.91
C LEU A 17 56.31 11.86 -5.75
N LEU A 18 56.26 11.42 -6.99
CA LEU A 18 55.08 11.35 -7.79
C LEU A 18 54.15 10.26 -7.20
N LEU A 19 53.19 10.65 -6.37
CA LEU A 19 52.07 9.80 -5.99
C LEU A 19 51.19 9.63 -7.22
N ALA A 20 51.28 8.47 -7.86
CA ALA A 20 50.26 8.05 -8.84
C ALA A 20 48.93 7.91 -8.10
N SER A 21 48.00 8.81 -8.34
CA SER A 21 46.61 8.68 -7.92
C SER A 21 45.98 7.51 -8.70
N GLU A 22 45.75 6.42 -8.00
CA GLU A 22 44.90 5.35 -8.54
C GLU A 22 43.52 5.95 -8.88
N PRO A 23 42.91 5.61 -10.03
CA PRO A 23 41.56 6.05 -10.32
C PRO A 23 40.65 5.42 -9.27
N ALA A 24 39.92 6.28 -8.54
CA ALA A 24 38.88 5.85 -7.65
C ALA A 24 37.95 4.95 -8.44
N SER A 25 37.89 3.66 -8.12
CA SER A 25 36.91 2.73 -8.68
C SER A 25 35.54 3.31 -8.40
N ALA A 26 34.83 3.69 -9.45
CA ALA A 26 33.45 4.15 -9.36
C ALA A 26 32.67 3.04 -8.64
N GLN A 27 32.28 3.29 -7.41
CA GLN A 27 31.48 2.39 -6.63
C GLN A 27 30.15 2.26 -7.37
N ALA A 28 29.90 1.09 -7.97
CA ALA A 28 28.67 0.83 -8.66
C ALA A 28 27.50 1.15 -7.73
N ALA A 29 26.53 1.93 -8.19
CA ALA A 29 25.34 2.22 -7.43
C ALA A 29 24.73 0.89 -6.93
N PRO A 30 24.27 0.80 -5.68
CA PRO A 30 23.74 -0.44 -5.14
C PRO A 30 22.67 -0.98 -6.09
N SER A 31 22.83 -2.22 -6.55
CA SER A 31 21.88 -2.86 -7.47
C SER A 31 20.54 -2.99 -6.76
N VAL A 32 19.49 -2.48 -7.40
CA VAL A 32 18.10 -2.62 -6.92
C VAL A 32 17.78 -4.11 -6.86
N GLY A 33 17.25 -4.58 -5.72
CA GLY A 33 16.89 -6.00 -5.59
C GLY A 33 15.78 -6.42 -6.58
N PRO A 34 15.74 -7.70 -7.00
CA PRO A 34 14.83 -8.15 -8.06
C PRO A 34 13.35 -7.91 -7.74
N ILE A 35 12.93 -8.00 -6.48
CA ILE A 35 11.55 -7.67 -6.06
C ILE A 35 11.26 -6.18 -6.24
N GLN A 36 12.20 -5.32 -5.91
CA GLN A 36 12.04 -3.87 -6.05
C GLN A 36 12.00 -3.46 -7.53
N GLU A 37 12.84 -4.04 -8.37
CA GLU A 37 12.82 -3.81 -9.81
C GLU A 37 11.50 -4.29 -10.44
N ALA A 38 11.03 -5.47 -10.06
CA ALA A 38 9.75 -5.98 -10.52
C ALA A 38 8.58 -5.06 -10.11
N GLY A 39 8.56 -4.57 -8.86
CA GLY A 39 7.56 -3.58 -8.41
C GLY A 39 7.61 -2.27 -9.20
N ARG A 40 8.81 -1.83 -9.61
CA ARG A 40 8.97 -0.66 -10.48
C ARG A 40 8.36 -0.91 -11.87
N LEU A 41 8.56 -2.10 -12.44
CA LEU A 41 7.98 -2.49 -13.73
C LEU A 41 6.44 -2.50 -13.66
N ASP A 42 5.84 -3.03 -12.58
CA ASP A 42 4.38 -2.99 -12.38
C ASP A 42 3.84 -1.56 -12.39
N THR A 43 4.47 -0.64 -11.66
CA THR A 43 4.04 0.78 -11.64
C THR A 43 4.18 1.45 -13.01
N GLN A 44 5.02 0.93 -13.89
CA GLN A 44 5.16 1.37 -15.28
C GLN A 44 4.15 0.70 -16.23
N GLY A 45 3.45 -0.36 -15.76
CA GLY A 45 2.50 -1.13 -16.56
C GLY A 45 3.14 -2.26 -17.36
N VAL A 46 4.38 -2.63 -17.03
CA VAL A 46 5.13 -3.75 -17.63
C VAL A 46 4.96 -4.99 -16.75
N THR A 47 3.70 -5.36 -16.50
CA THR A 47 3.31 -6.35 -15.50
C THR A 47 3.75 -7.78 -15.83
N LYS A 48 3.87 -8.10 -17.11
CA LYS A 48 4.33 -9.44 -17.54
C LYS A 48 5.79 -9.70 -17.15
N GLU A 49 6.65 -8.73 -17.41
CA GLU A 49 8.07 -8.79 -17.07
C GLU A 49 8.28 -8.72 -15.56
N ALA A 50 7.48 -7.89 -14.86
CA ALA A 50 7.46 -7.85 -13.39
C ALA A 50 7.18 -9.24 -12.81
N ARG A 51 6.14 -9.92 -13.30
CA ARG A 51 5.78 -11.27 -12.86
C ARG A 51 6.83 -12.32 -13.18
N ALA A 52 7.55 -12.20 -14.29
CA ALA A 52 8.68 -13.09 -14.59
C ALA A 52 9.79 -12.96 -13.53
N LEU A 53 10.11 -11.75 -13.09
CA LEU A 53 11.07 -11.50 -12.02
C LEU A 53 10.57 -12.02 -10.67
N PHE A 54 9.31 -11.75 -10.29
CA PHE A 54 8.73 -12.29 -9.05
C PHE A 54 8.75 -13.83 -9.05
N GLN A 55 8.40 -14.46 -10.18
CA GLN A 55 8.42 -15.92 -10.30
C GLN A 55 9.84 -16.47 -10.11
N SER A 56 10.84 -15.83 -10.73
CA SER A 56 12.24 -16.23 -10.55
C SER A 56 12.66 -16.18 -9.06
N VAL A 57 12.23 -15.16 -8.31
CA VAL A 57 12.49 -15.10 -6.86
C VAL A 57 11.74 -16.20 -6.12
N ILE A 58 10.48 -16.45 -6.44
CA ILE A 58 9.67 -17.52 -5.82
C ILE A 58 10.35 -18.88 -6.00
N ASP A 59 10.87 -19.15 -7.20
CA ASP A 59 11.48 -20.45 -7.56
C ASP A 59 12.85 -20.65 -6.90
N THR A 60 13.62 -19.58 -6.74
CA THR A 60 15.01 -19.64 -6.26
C THR A 60 15.17 -19.28 -4.78
N ALA A 61 14.13 -18.77 -4.10
CA ALA A 61 14.21 -18.36 -2.70
C ALA A 61 14.54 -19.55 -1.78
N ALA A 62 15.72 -19.51 -1.16
CA ALA A 62 16.16 -20.49 -0.17
C ALA A 62 15.37 -20.37 1.16
N MET A 63 14.91 -19.16 1.51
CA MET A 63 14.18 -18.90 2.75
C MET A 63 12.68 -18.80 2.50
N PRO A 64 11.84 -19.51 3.29
CA PRO A 64 10.38 -19.43 3.17
C PRO A 64 9.83 -18.00 3.26
N ALA A 65 10.41 -17.15 4.11
CA ALA A 65 10.02 -15.75 4.25
C ALA A 65 10.27 -14.94 2.96
N ALA A 66 11.41 -15.16 2.29
CA ALA A 66 11.71 -14.50 1.02
C ALA A 66 10.75 -14.93 -0.09
N ARG A 67 10.41 -16.22 -0.11
CA ARG A 67 9.40 -16.75 -1.02
C ARG A 67 8.02 -16.13 -0.78
N ALA A 68 7.58 -16.06 0.47
CA ALA A 68 6.30 -15.45 0.83
C ALA A 68 6.25 -13.96 0.46
N ALA A 69 7.34 -13.21 0.68
CA ALA A 69 7.43 -11.81 0.26
C ALA A 69 7.29 -11.66 -1.27
N ALA A 70 7.92 -12.53 -2.06
CA ALA A 70 7.78 -12.53 -3.52
C ALA A 70 6.38 -12.95 -3.97
N GLN A 71 5.73 -13.89 -3.27
CA GLN A 71 4.34 -14.29 -3.52
C GLN A 71 3.36 -13.14 -3.26
N ARG A 72 3.54 -12.37 -2.16
CA ARG A 72 2.75 -11.17 -1.90
C ARG A 72 2.95 -10.10 -2.99
N ALA A 73 4.20 -9.89 -3.40
CA ALA A 73 4.49 -8.97 -4.50
C ALA A 73 3.85 -9.44 -5.83
N MET A 74 3.83 -10.76 -6.10
CA MET A 74 3.11 -11.35 -7.23
C MET A 74 1.59 -11.12 -7.13
N ALA A 75 0.98 -11.27 -5.95
CA ALA A 75 -0.43 -10.96 -5.73
C ALA A 75 -0.77 -9.51 -6.10
N LEU A 76 0.06 -8.57 -5.64
CA LEU A 76 -0.08 -7.16 -6.00
C LEU A 76 0.09 -6.90 -7.49
N SER A 77 1.03 -7.59 -8.16
CA SER A 77 1.22 -7.50 -9.61
C SER A 77 -0.05 -7.87 -10.38
N TYR A 78 -0.74 -8.92 -9.96
CA TYR A 78 -2.06 -9.25 -10.52
C TYR A 78 -3.11 -8.19 -10.18
N GLY A 79 -2.99 -7.55 -9.02
CA GLY A 79 -3.82 -6.39 -8.65
C GLY A 79 -3.69 -5.21 -9.61
N PHE A 80 -2.48 -4.93 -10.15
CA PHE A 80 -2.25 -3.90 -11.18
C PHE A 80 -2.98 -4.21 -12.50
N ASP A 81 -3.22 -5.48 -12.80
CA ASP A 81 -4.02 -5.90 -13.97
C ASP A 81 -5.52 -6.08 -13.63
N GLY A 82 -5.93 -5.90 -12.38
CA GLY A 82 -7.30 -6.12 -11.92
C GLY A 82 -7.71 -7.59 -11.86
N ASP A 83 -6.75 -8.51 -11.80
CA ASP A 83 -6.98 -9.95 -11.72
C ASP A 83 -7.16 -10.41 -10.26
N CYS A 84 -8.40 -10.27 -9.77
CA CYS A 84 -8.78 -10.69 -8.42
C CYS A 84 -8.49 -12.18 -8.16
N ALA A 85 -8.71 -13.07 -9.13
CA ALA A 85 -8.54 -14.52 -8.94
C ALA A 85 -7.08 -14.89 -8.65
N ASN A 86 -6.15 -14.37 -9.43
CA ASN A 86 -4.72 -14.62 -9.20
C ASN A 86 -4.21 -13.86 -7.98
N THR A 87 -4.70 -12.64 -7.69
CA THR A 87 -4.40 -11.95 -6.44
C THR A 87 -4.75 -12.83 -5.24
N VAL A 88 -5.97 -13.34 -5.18
CA VAL A 88 -6.42 -14.26 -4.12
C VAL A 88 -5.54 -15.48 -4.01
N LYS A 89 -5.24 -16.14 -5.14
CA LYS A 89 -4.38 -17.34 -5.17
C LYS A 89 -3.03 -17.11 -4.49
N TYR A 90 -2.37 -16.00 -4.79
CA TYR A 90 -1.06 -15.73 -4.22
C TYR A 90 -1.13 -15.24 -2.77
N GLU A 91 -2.18 -14.49 -2.40
CA GLU A 91 -2.39 -14.14 -0.99
C GLU A 91 -2.70 -15.35 -0.11
N GLU A 92 -3.43 -16.35 -0.62
CA GLU A 92 -3.65 -17.62 0.08
C GLU A 92 -2.32 -18.37 0.34
N MET A 93 -1.34 -18.30 -0.58
CA MET A 93 0.00 -18.85 -0.36
C MET A 93 0.73 -18.11 0.77
N VAL A 94 0.58 -16.79 0.85
CA VAL A 94 1.18 -15.99 1.94
C VAL A 94 0.50 -16.27 3.28
N ILE A 95 -0.84 -16.42 3.29
CA ILE A 95 -1.59 -16.86 4.48
C ILE A 95 -1.08 -18.24 4.94
N ALA A 96 -0.89 -19.17 4.02
CA ALA A 96 -0.35 -20.49 4.35
C ALA A 96 1.06 -20.42 4.97
N TYR A 97 1.93 -19.53 4.45
CA TYR A 97 3.22 -19.27 5.08
C TYR A 97 3.06 -18.76 6.51
N TRP A 98 2.23 -17.74 6.76
CA TRP A 98 2.03 -17.19 8.10
C TRP A 98 1.43 -18.22 9.07
N LYS A 99 0.64 -19.15 8.58
CA LYS A 99 0.14 -20.28 9.35
C LYS A 99 1.27 -21.15 9.91
N THR A 100 2.37 -21.32 9.18
CA THR A 100 3.55 -22.04 9.70
C THR A 100 4.30 -21.27 10.79
N ARG A 101 3.98 -19.97 10.99
CA ARG A 101 4.62 -19.09 11.98
C ARG A 101 3.84 -18.97 13.28
N GLU A 102 2.62 -19.49 13.36
CA GLU A 102 1.71 -19.34 14.52
C GLU A 102 2.35 -19.76 15.85
N GLN A 103 3.18 -20.80 15.83
CA GLN A 103 3.85 -21.26 17.05
C GLN A 103 5.04 -20.36 17.45
N ALA A 104 5.77 -19.83 16.50
CA ALA A 104 7.00 -19.06 16.75
C ALA A 104 6.73 -17.57 17.03
N GLU A 105 5.72 -17.01 16.41
CA GLU A 105 5.37 -15.58 16.51
C GLU A 105 3.85 -15.38 16.42
N PRO A 106 3.07 -15.91 17.36
CA PRO A 106 1.61 -16.03 17.22
C PRO A 106 0.92 -14.69 16.96
N GLN A 107 1.22 -13.64 17.71
CA GLN A 107 0.55 -12.34 17.53
C GLN A 107 0.75 -11.78 16.12
N ASN A 108 1.97 -11.82 15.62
CA ASN A 108 2.27 -11.38 14.27
C ASN A 108 1.65 -12.31 13.21
N ALA A 109 1.73 -13.62 13.40
CA ALA A 109 1.25 -14.60 12.43
C ALA A 109 -0.27 -14.49 12.20
N PHE A 110 -1.07 -14.41 13.25
CA PHE A 110 -2.53 -14.25 13.13
C PHE A 110 -2.91 -12.89 12.54
N TYR A 111 -2.20 -11.82 12.94
CA TYR A 111 -2.40 -10.50 12.34
C TYR A 111 -2.12 -10.51 10.83
N GLN A 112 -0.98 -11.07 10.41
CA GLN A 112 -0.59 -11.11 9.00
C GLN A 112 -1.53 -11.98 8.15
N GLN A 113 -2.02 -13.09 8.68
CA GLN A 113 -3.05 -13.87 7.98
C GLN A 113 -4.30 -13.03 7.71
N GLY A 114 -4.75 -12.27 8.71
CA GLY A 114 -5.88 -11.35 8.58
C GLY A 114 -5.61 -10.24 7.57
N GLU A 115 -4.40 -9.66 7.58
CA GLU A 115 -4.00 -8.60 6.64
C GLU A 115 -3.98 -9.08 5.19
N MET A 116 -3.39 -10.26 4.91
CA MET A 116 -3.32 -10.79 3.54
C MET A 116 -4.71 -11.07 2.95
N ALA A 117 -5.62 -11.62 3.77
CA ALA A 117 -7.00 -11.78 3.34
C ALA A 117 -7.70 -10.42 3.07
N ASN A 118 -7.45 -9.41 3.91
CA ASN A 118 -7.98 -8.06 3.70
C ASN A 118 -7.36 -7.38 2.46
N GLU A 119 -6.08 -7.63 2.15
CA GLU A 119 -5.40 -7.11 0.96
C GLU A 119 -6.02 -7.70 -0.32
N ALA A 120 -6.23 -9.02 -0.37
CA ALA A 120 -6.96 -9.68 -1.45
C ALA A 120 -8.36 -9.10 -1.63
N ALA A 121 -9.12 -8.96 -0.52
CA ALA A 121 -10.46 -8.40 -0.54
C ALA A 121 -10.49 -6.96 -1.08
N ARG A 122 -9.51 -6.14 -0.71
CA ARG A 122 -9.39 -4.76 -1.16
C ARG A 122 -9.22 -4.68 -2.67
N ILE A 123 -8.35 -5.50 -3.25
CA ILE A 123 -8.17 -5.52 -4.70
C ILE A 123 -9.43 -6.01 -5.40
N CYS A 124 -10.07 -7.06 -4.88
CA CYS A 124 -11.27 -7.63 -5.48
C CYS A 124 -12.46 -6.66 -5.48
N ILE A 125 -12.68 -5.88 -4.40
CA ILE A 125 -13.79 -4.90 -4.37
C ILE A 125 -13.54 -3.77 -5.39
N ASP A 126 -12.31 -3.35 -5.58
CA ASP A 126 -11.97 -2.25 -6.48
C ASP A 126 -12.22 -2.62 -7.95
N VAL A 127 -12.10 -3.89 -8.31
CA VAL A 127 -12.44 -4.41 -9.65
C VAL A 127 -13.87 -4.95 -9.78
N GLY A 128 -14.71 -4.73 -8.76
CA GLY A 128 -16.13 -5.09 -8.82
C GLY A 128 -16.47 -6.52 -8.42
N GLN A 129 -15.49 -7.32 -7.97
CA GLN A 129 -15.72 -8.69 -7.47
C GLN A 129 -16.18 -8.65 -6.00
N VAL A 130 -17.36 -8.05 -5.79
CA VAL A 130 -17.86 -7.67 -4.45
C VAL A 130 -18.08 -8.87 -3.54
N ASP A 131 -18.58 -10.00 -4.07
CA ASP A 131 -18.85 -11.21 -3.28
C ASP A 131 -17.54 -11.90 -2.86
N VAL A 132 -16.53 -11.90 -3.74
CA VAL A 132 -15.19 -12.38 -3.39
C VAL A 132 -14.59 -11.49 -2.31
N ALA A 133 -14.69 -10.18 -2.45
CA ALA A 133 -14.20 -9.24 -1.46
C ALA A 133 -14.85 -9.47 -0.09
N GLU A 134 -16.16 -9.66 -0.01
CA GLU A 134 -16.87 -9.95 1.23
C GLU A 134 -16.34 -11.22 1.90
N LYS A 135 -16.21 -12.30 1.13
CA LYS A 135 -15.64 -13.58 1.62
C LYS A 135 -14.29 -13.37 2.29
N TYR A 136 -13.39 -12.62 1.65
CA TYR A 136 -12.02 -12.44 2.16
C TYR A 136 -11.94 -11.43 3.30
N TYR A 137 -12.79 -10.39 3.35
CA TYR A 137 -12.88 -9.52 4.53
C TYR A 137 -13.39 -10.27 5.77
N VAL A 138 -14.40 -11.15 5.61
CA VAL A 138 -14.88 -12.02 6.70
C VAL A 138 -13.79 -13.00 7.13
N MET A 139 -13.12 -13.64 6.17
CA MET A 139 -11.99 -14.54 6.43
C MET A 139 -10.88 -13.84 7.20
N GLY A 140 -10.46 -12.66 6.76
CA GLY A 140 -9.39 -11.89 7.40
C GLY A 140 -9.73 -11.50 8.85
N THR A 141 -10.98 -11.09 9.06
CA THR A 141 -11.47 -10.81 10.42
C THR A 141 -11.43 -12.04 11.30
N ASN A 142 -11.93 -13.18 10.81
CA ASN A 142 -11.95 -14.44 11.59
C ASN A 142 -10.54 -14.93 11.93
N LEU A 143 -9.59 -14.79 11.00
CA LEU A 143 -8.18 -15.13 11.21
C LEU A 143 -7.53 -14.25 12.29
N GLY A 144 -7.77 -12.94 12.24
CA GLY A 144 -7.22 -12.02 13.24
C GLY A 144 -7.84 -12.16 14.62
N LEU A 145 -9.13 -12.50 14.70
CA LEU A 145 -9.84 -12.65 15.99
C LEU A 145 -9.35 -13.84 16.83
N VAL A 146 -8.74 -14.86 16.22
CA VAL A 146 -8.22 -16.04 16.94
C VAL A 146 -6.76 -15.87 17.39
N GLU A 147 -6.20 -14.67 17.29
CA GLU A 147 -4.93 -14.32 17.93
C GLU A 147 -4.96 -14.75 19.40
N PRO A 148 -3.96 -15.55 19.89
CA PRO A 148 -3.94 -16.02 21.28
C PRO A 148 -3.55 -14.91 22.26
N GLU A 149 -3.90 -15.12 23.53
CA GLU A 149 -3.46 -14.22 24.59
C GLU A 149 -1.94 -14.31 24.86
N PRO A 150 -1.28 -13.21 25.21
CA PRO A 150 -1.81 -11.85 25.31
C PRO A 150 -2.01 -11.22 23.92
N LYS A 151 -3.23 -10.80 23.61
CA LYS A 151 -3.54 -10.17 22.32
C LYS A 151 -2.86 -8.81 22.17
N THR A 152 -2.24 -8.58 21.02
CA THR A 152 -1.70 -7.26 20.62
C THR A 152 -2.65 -6.49 19.71
N HIS A 153 -3.60 -7.20 19.06
CA HIS A 153 -4.59 -6.62 18.17
C HIS A 153 -5.99 -6.81 18.78
N PRO A 154 -6.63 -5.73 19.31
CA PRO A 154 -7.91 -5.84 20.01
C PRO A 154 -9.04 -6.24 19.05
N LYS A 155 -10.08 -6.87 19.60
CA LYS A 155 -11.29 -7.24 18.84
C LYS A 155 -11.91 -6.04 18.13
N SER A 156 -11.92 -4.87 18.76
CA SER A 156 -12.43 -3.62 18.19
C SER A 156 -11.76 -3.22 16.87
N LEU A 157 -10.47 -3.53 16.68
CA LEU A 157 -9.76 -3.31 15.42
C LEU A 157 -10.37 -4.17 14.29
N TRP A 158 -10.60 -5.45 14.55
CA TRP A 158 -11.17 -6.37 13.56
C TRP A 158 -12.64 -6.06 13.28
N ASP A 159 -13.41 -5.71 14.31
CA ASP A 159 -14.80 -5.27 14.16
C ASP A 159 -14.86 -3.98 13.32
N PHE A 160 -14.00 -3.00 13.58
CA PHE A 160 -13.93 -1.78 12.78
C PHE A 160 -13.60 -2.08 11.31
N ARG A 161 -12.59 -2.90 11.05
CA ARG A 161 -12.17 -3.27 9.68
C ARG A 161 -13.27 -3.98 8.92
N LEU A 162 -13.97 -4.93 9.55
CA LEU A 162 -15.08 -5.63 8.92
C LEU A 162 -16.28 -4.70 8.65
N THR A 163 -16.60 -3.84 9.61
CA THR A 163 -17.70 -2.87 9.46
C THR A 163 -17.36 -1.84 8.37
N HIS A 164 -16.13 -1.36 8.34
CA HIS A 164 -15.62 -0.50 7.26
C HIS A 164 -15.74 -1.19 5.89
N ALA A 165 -15.39 -2.46 5.79
CA ALA A 165 -15.53 -3.24 4.56
C ALA A 165 -16.98 -3.41 4.16
N ARG A 166 -17.88 -3.77 5.11
CA ARG A 166 -19.31 -3.95 4.88
C ARG A 166 -20.01 -2.68 4.40
N ALA A 167 -19.60 -1.50 4.93
CA ALA A 167 -20.11 -0.22 4.44
C ALA A 167 -19.79 -0.01 2.95
N ARG A 168 -18.54 -0.30 2.54
CA ARG A 168 -18.13 -0.21 1.14
C ARG A 168 -18.82 -1.23 0.25
N ILE A 169 -18.95 -2.47 0.71
CA ILE A 169 -19.65 -3.55 0.01
C ILE A 169 -21.12 -3.18 -0.21
N ALA A 170 -21.81 -2.70 0.83
CA ALA A 170 -23.20 -2.28 0.73
C ALA A 170 -23.36 -1.11 -0.26
N ALA A 171 -22.46 -0.12 -0.22
CA ALA A 171 -22.46 1.00 -1.17
C ALA A 171 -22.25 0.51 -2.62
N ARG A 172 -21.31 -0.41 -2.85
CA ARG A 172 -21.05 -1.01 -4.17
C ARG A 172 -22.22 -1.84 -4.71
N ARG A 173 -23.04 -2.42 -3.82
CA ARG A 173 -24.28 -3.13 -4.16
C ARG A 173 -25.48 -2.20 -4.34
N GLY A 174 -25.32 -0.89 -4.20
CA GLY A 174 -26.41 0.08 -4.26
C GLY A 174 -27.33 0.07 -3.03
N ASN A 175 -26.96 -0.64 -1.96
CA ASN A 175 -27.74 -0.71 -0.73
C ASN A 175 -27.40 0.45 0.21
N ALA A 176 -27.90 1.66 -0.13
CA ALA A 176 -27.61 2.87 0.62
C ALA A 176 -28.05 2.83 2.10
N PRO A 177 -29.23 2.26 2.47
CA PRO A 177 -29.61 2.13 3.88
C PRO A 177 -28.58 1.29 4.68
N GLU A 178 -28.16 0.16 4.17
CA GLU A 178 -27.18 -0.71 4.81
C GLU A 178 -25.79 -0.04 4.88
N ALA A 179 -25.37 0.62 3.80
CA ALA A 179 -24.10 1.35 3.80
C ALA A 179 -24.06 2.43 4.89
N LYS A 180 -25.13 3.20 5.06
CA LYS A 180 -25.26 4.21 6.11
C LYS A 180 -25.30 3.58 7.51
N ARG A 181 -25.99 2.45 7.69
CA ARG A 181 -26.01 1.71 8.96
C ARG A 181 -24.61 1.23 9.35
N GLN A 182 -23.86 0.66 8.41
CA GLN A 182 -22.48 0.21 8.65
C GLN A 182 -21.54 1.39 8.90
N LEU A 183 -21.72 2.52 8.23
CA LEU A 183 -20.96 3.74 8.49
C LEU A 183 -21.17 4.25 9.93
N ALA A 184 -22.41 4.29 10.40
CA ALA A 184 -22.74 4.68 11.79
C ALA A 184 -22.14 3.69 12.80
N GLU A 185 -22.18 2.38 12.50
CA GLU A 185 -21.59 1.36 13.35
C GLU A 185 -20.05 1.49 13.42
N ALA A 186 -19.39 1.80 12.28
CA ALA A 186 -17.94 2.06 12.28
C ALA A 186 -17.59 3.24 13.22
N ARG A 187 -18.40 4.32 13.23
CA ARG A 187 -18.22 5.43 14.16
C ARG A 187 -18.39 4.96 15.61
N ARG A 188 -19.46 4.24 15.90
CA ARG A 188 -19.72 3.71 17.25
C ARG A 188 -18.55 2.85 17.78
N ILE A 189 -17.94 2.03 16.92
CA ILE A 189 -16.78 1.20 17.31
C ILE A 189 -15.58 2.09 17.65
N LEU A 190 -15.28 3.11 16.84
CA LEU A 190 -14.20 4.06 17.11
C LEU A 190 -14.43 4.79 18.44
N ASP A 191 -15.67 5.26 18.69
CA ASP A 191 -16.02 5.98 19.93
C ASP A 191 -15.93 5.08 21.18
N SER A 192 -16.13 3.77 21.03
CA SER A 192 -16.09 2.81 22.15
C SER A 192 -14.68 2.40 22.57
N ASP A 193 -13.65 2.60 21.73
CA ASP A 193 -12.27 2.25 22.04
C ASP A 193 -11.29 3.33 21.52
N PRO A 194 -11.10 4.42 22.27
CA PRO A 194 -10.26 5.55 21.86
C PRO A 194 -8.79 5.16 21.57
N LYS A 195 -8.27 4.13 22.25
CA LYS A 195 -6.90 3.67 22.04
C LYS A 195 -6.74 3.00 20.67
N MET A 196 -7.68 2.15 20.31
CA MET A 196 -7.73 1.53 18.97
C MET A 196 -8.08 2.59 17.91
N ALA A 197 -8.98 3.52 18.22
CA ALA A 197 -9.43 4.56 17.29
C ALA A 197 -8.30 5.51 16.85
N ALA A 198 -7.38 5.88 17.73
CA ALA A 198 -6.35 6.87 17.45
C ALA A 198 -5.61 6.68 16.10
N PRO A 199 -5.08 5.51 15.74
CA PRO A 199 -4.50 5.27 14.43
C PRO A 199 -5.53 5.07 13.30
N GLN A 200 -6.80 4.75 13.61
CA GLN A 200 -7.83 4.40 12.64
C GLN A 200 -8.72 5.60 12.25
N GLU A 201 -8.78 6.64 13.10
CA GLU A 201 -9.66 7.79 12.94
C GLU A 201 -9.51 8.47 11.57
N ARG A 202 -8.30 8.53 11.04
CA ARG A 202 -8.00 9.12 9.73
C ARG A 202 -8.71 8.44 8.56
N PHE A 203 -9.16 7.19 8.73
CA PHE A 203 -9.84 6.43 7.68
C PHE A 203 -11.36 6.61 7.70
N TYR A 204 -11.94 7.19 8.75
CA TYR A 204 -13.39 7.37 8.84
C TYR A 204 -13.94 8.37 7.81
N PRO A 205 -13.36 9.56 7.59
CA PRO A 205 -13.81 10.46 6.52
C PRO A 205 -13.68 9.83 5.13
N TYR A 206 -12.62 9.07 4.89
CA TYR A 206 -12.47 8.30 3.65
C TYR A 206 -13.63 7.32 3.46
N LEU A 207 -14.02 6.58 4.50
CA LEU A 207 -15.16 5.67 4.45
C LEU A 207 -16.46 6.41 4.16
N ALA A 208 -16.71 7.54 4.84
CA ALA A 208 -17.89 8.36 4.62
C ALA A 208 -17.96 8.87 3.18
N GLY A 209 -16.86 9.39 2.65
CA GLY A 209 -16.77 9.83 1.26
C GLY A 209 -16.96 8.70 0.24
N TYR A 210 -16.39 7.51 0.51
CA TYR A 210 -16.59 6.33 -0.33
C TYR A 210 -18.08 5.93 -0.38
N VAL A 211 -18.74 5.84 0.78
CA VAL A 211 -20.17 5.52 0.85
C VAL A 211 -20.99 6.57 0.10
N ALA A 212 -20.74 7.85 0.33
CA ALA A 212 -21.44 8.94 -0.34
C ALA A 212 -21.29 8.88 -1.88
N LEU A 213 -20.08 8.66 -2.38
CA LEU A 213 -19.79 8.53 -3.82
C LEU A 213 -20.60 7.40 -4.45
N TYR A 214 -20.54 6.21 -3.87
CA TYR A 214 -21.21 5.03 -4.46
C TYR A 214 -22.73 4.96 -4.18
N THR A 215 -23.25 5.84 -3.32
CA THR A 215 -24.70 6.00 -3.11
C THR A 215 -25.27 7.27 -3.77
N GLY A 216 -24.45 8.02 -4.52
CA GLY A 216 -24.89 9.14 -5.34
C GLY A 216 -24.97 10.49 -4.63
N ASP A 217 -24.56 10.61 -3.37
CA ASP A 217 -24.46 11.89 -2.65
C ASP A 217 -23.13 12.55 -2.94
N LEU A 218 -23.00 13.16 -4.14
CA LEU A 218 -21.74 13.72 -4.61
C LEU A 218 -21.24 14.92 -3.78
N THR A 219 -22.17 15.69 -3.17
CA THR A 219 -21.81 16.81 -2.29
C THR A 219 -21.15 16.31 -1.01
N ALA A 220 -21.75 15.31 -0.36
CA ALA A 220 -21.16 14.69 0.80
C ALA A 220 -19.83 13.97 0.45
N ALA A 221 -19.76 13.31 -0.72
CA ALA A 221 -18.53 12.66 -1.18
C ALA A 221 -17.36 13.66 -1.35
N GLU A 222 -17.58 14.81 -2.01
CA GLU A 222 -16.57 15.87 -2.16
C GLU A 222 -16.11 16.37 -0.78
N THR A 223 -17.06 16.66 0.11
CA THR A 223 -16.77 17.17 1.46
C THR A 223 -15.90 16.19 2.25
N GLU A 224 -16.33 14.94 2.33
CA GLU A 224 -15.68 13.92 3.17
C GLU A 224 -14.35 13.45 2.60
N LEU A 225 -14.20 13.30 1.27
CA LEU A 225 -12.93 12.95 0.65
C LEU A 225 -11.92 14.09 0.74
N THR A 226 -12.36 15.34 0.61
CA THR A 226 -11.49 16.50 0.84
C THR A 226 -11.02 16.55 2.29
N ARG A 227 -11.93 16.30 3.26
CA ARG A 227 -11.59 16.19 4.69
C ARG A 227 -10.60 15.06 4.94
N ALA A 228 -10.81 13.88 4.34
CA ALA A 228 -9.90 12.75 4.46
C ALA A 228 -8.49 13.08 3.97
N LEU A 229 -8.38 13.73 2.82
CA LEU A 229 -7.10 14.11 2.21
C LEU A 229 -6.39 15.26 2.94
N ALA A 230 -7.09 16.03 3.78
CA ALA A 230 -6.47 17.05 4.64
C ALA A 230 -5.77 16.45 5.87
N ILE A 231 -6.09 15.21 6.24
CA ILE A 231 -5.51 14.55 7.41
C ILE A 231 -4.07 14.10 7.10
N GLN A 232 -3.15 14.36 8.03
CA GLN A 232 -1.77 13.91 7.92
C GLN A 232 -1.67 12.39 7.70
N GLY A 233 -0.89 11.98 6.70
CA GLY A 233 -0.72 10.59 6.30
C GLY A 233 -1.71 10.10 5.24
N ASN A 234 -2.73 10.88 4.88
CA ASN A 234 -3.64 10.58 3.78
C ASN A 234 -3.36 11.41 2.51
N GLN A 235 -2.64 12.54 2.62
CA GLN A 235 -2.42 13.48 1.52
C GLN A 235 -1.76 12.83 0.28
N GLY A 236 -0.96 11.80 0.51
CA GLY A 236 -0.25 11.06 -0.54
C GLY A 236 -0.97 9.78 -1.00
N ASP A 237 -2.18 9.49 -0.51
CA ASP A 237 -2.89 8.26 -0.89
C ASP A 237 -3.51 8.40 -2.29
N PRO A 238 -2.99 7.69 -3.31
CA PRO A 238 -3.47 7.83 -4.68
C PRO A 238 -4.91 7.32 -4.85
N PHE A 239 -5.34 6.34 -4.05
CA PHE A 239 -6.69 5.80 -4.12
C PHE A 239 -7.74 6.82 -3.67
N MET A 240 -7.48 7.54 -2.58
CA MET A 240 -8.39 8.59 -2.09
C MET A 240 -8.49 9.74 -3.12
N HIS A 241 -7.39 10.09 -3.78
CA HIS A 241 -7.41 11.06 -4.87
C HIS A 241 -8.24 10.56 -6.07
N VAL A 242 -8.18 9.27 -6.41
CA VAL A 242 -9.05 8.70 -7.47
C VAL A 242 -10.52 8.84 -7.10
N LEU A 243 -10.90 8.52 -5.86
CA LEU A 243 -12.31 8.67 -5.42
C LEU A 243 -12.78 10.12 -5.51
N LEU A 244 -11.96 11.08 -5.12
CA LEU A 244 -12.27 12.50 -5.25
C LEU A 244 -12.39 12.92 -6.72
N ALA A 245 -11.50 12.44 -7.58
CA ALA A 245 -11.56 12.69 -9.02
C ALA A 245 -12.83 12.10 -9.66
N MET A 246 -13.24 10.88 -9.24
CA MET A 246 -14.51 10.27 -9.66
C MET A 246 -15.71 11.09 -9.18
N THR A 247 -15.65 11.67 -7.99
CA THR A 247 -16.68 12.57 -7.46
C THR A 247 -16.82 13.81 -8.33
N TYR A 248 -15.69 14.47 -8.68
CA TYR A 248 -15.69 15.63 -9.59
C TYR A 248 -16.20 15.27 -10.98
N GLU A 249 -15.79 14.12 -11.53
CA GLU A 249 -16.26 13.66 -12.84
C GLU A 249 -17.78 13.47 -12.86
N GLN A 250 -18.34 12.78 -11.85
CA GLN A 250 -19.79 12.54 -11.75
C GLN A 250 -20.60 13.80 -11.47
N SER A 251 -20.01 14.81 -10.80
CA SER A 251 -20.64 16.12 -10.57
C SER A 251 -20.43 17.12 -11.71
N GLY A 252 -19.86 16.71 -12.85
CA GLY A 252 -19.68 17.55 -14.03
C GLY A 252 -18.50 18.54 -13.93
N GLN A 253 -17.65 18.43 -12.92
CA GLN A 253 -16.48 19.30 -12.70
C GLN A 253 -15.25 18.77 -13.44
N ALA A 254 -15.31 18.73 -14.78
CA ALA A 254 -14.34 18.04 -15.64
C ALA A 254 -12.88 18.44 -15.43
N ASP A 255 -12.61 19.75 -15.30
CA ASP A 255 -11.24 20.27 -15.10
C ASP A 255 -10.65 19.83 -13.75
N LYS A 256 -11.46 19.88 -12.67
CA LYS A 256 -11.04 19.38 -11.35
C LYS A 256 -10.82 17.86 -11.38
N ALA A 257 -11.70 17.12 -12.05
CA ALA A 257 -11.55 15.69 -12.21
C ALA A 257 -10.23 15.33 -12.88
N LYS A 258 -9.92 15.97 -14.01
CA LYS A 258 -8.68 15.76 -14.76
C LYS A 258 -7.44 16.06 -13.90
N ALA A 259 -7.38 17.25 -13.29
CA ALA A 259 -6.25 17.65 -12.43
C ALA A 259 -6.05 16.67 -11.25
N THR A 260 -7.17 16.17 -10.66
CA THR A 260 -7.09 15.24 -9.54
C THR A 260 -6.67 13.84 -10.00
N TYR A 261 -7.09 13.38 -11.20
CA TYR A 261 -6.56 12.14 -11.79
C TYR A 261 -5.07 12.22 -12.10
N GLU A 262 -4.59 13.36 -12.64
CA GLU A 262 -3.16 13.60 -12.87
C GLU A 262 -2.36 13.52 -11.57
N LYS A 263 -2.88 14.13 -10.50
CA LYS A 263 -2.28 14.07 -9.17
C LYS A 263 -2.24 12.62 -8.65
N ALA A 264 -3.35 11.89 -8.72
CA ALA A 264 -3.43 10.49 -8.30
C ALA A 264 -2.43 9.61 -9.08
N TYR A 265 -2.32 9.82 -10.40
CA TYR A 265 -1.34 9.13 -11.24
C TYR A 265 0.10 9.39 -10.78
N GLY A 266 0.44 10.65 -10.50
CA GLY A 266 1.76 11.04 -10.01
C GLY A 266 2.12 10.45 -8.64
N LEU A 267 1.12 10.27 -7.77
CA LEU A 267 1.28 9.69 -6.43
C LEU A 267 1.36 8.15 -6.44
N ALA A 268 0.79 7.49 -7.43
CA ALA A 268 0.72 6.02 -7.51
C ALA A 268 2.05 5.40 -7.97
N THR A 269 3.11 5.58 -7.17
CA THR A 269 4.48 5.15 -7.47
C THR A 269 4.95 3.97 -6.63
N ALA A 270 4.24 3.63 -5.56
CA ALA A 270 4.59 2.50 -4.69
C ALA A 270 3.94 1.20 -5.18
N HIS A 271 4.59 0.07 -4.90
CA HIS A 271 4.04 -1.26 -5.16
C HIS A 271 3.17 -1.68 -3.94
N ASN A 272 1.92 -1.22 -3.94
CA ASN A 272 0.96 -1.42 -2.85
C ASN A 272 -0.50 -1.39 -3.37
N PRO A 273 -1.50 -1.84 -2.58
CA PRO A 273 -2.89 -1.89 -3.02
C PRO A 273 -3.48 -0.55 -3.50
N PRO A 274 -3.23 0.62 -2.85
CA PRO A 274 -3.67 1.90 -3.38
C PRO A 274 -3.20 2.19 -4.80
N SER A 275 -1.92 1.93 -5.07
CA SER A 275 -1.34 2.16 -6.40
C SER A 275 -1.75 1.11 -7.42
N ALA A 276 -1.97 -0.14 -6.99
CA ALA A 276 -2.43 -1.22 -7.86
C ALA A 276 -3.78 -0.91 -8.52
N PHE A 277 -4.65 -0.19 -7.80
CA PHE A 277 -5.88 0.35 -8.38
C PHE A 277 -5.63 1.68 -9.10
N ALA A 278 -5.05 2.66 -8.42
CA ALA A 278 -5.00 4.04 -8.90
C ALA A 278 -4.19 4.19 -10.19
N ARG A 279 -3.06 3.49 -10.32
CA ARG A 279 -2.16 3.64 -11.46
C ARG A 279 -2.78 3.24 -12.80
N PRO A 280 -3.31 2.00 -12.98
CA PRO A 280 -3.95 1.60 -14.22
C PRO A 280 -5.27 2.35 -14.46
N PHE A 281 -6.05 2.62 -13.42
CA PHE A 281 -7.30 3.35 -13.52
C PHE A 281 -7.08 4.78 -14.08
N THR A 282 -6.17 5.53 -13.46
CA THR A 282 -5.88 6.91 -13.89
C THR A 282 -5.19 6.96 -15.25
N ARG A 283 -4.31 5.99 -15.56
CA ARG A 283 -3.72 5.86 -16.90
C ARG A 283 -4.81 5.78 -17.97
N LYS A 284 -5.83 4.94 -17.76
CA LYS A 284 -6.97 4.81 -18.67
C LYS A 284 -7.77 6.11 -18.77
N LYS A 285 -8.07 6.76 -17.63
CA LYS A 285 -8.84 8.01 -17.59
C LYS A 285 -8.14 9.18 -18.28
N LEU A 286 -6.82 9.21 -18.23
CA LEU A 286 -5.99 10.26 -18.84
C LEU A 286 -5.60 9.95 -20.29
N GLY A 287 -6.01 8.82 -20.85
CA GLY A 287 -5.64 8.43 -22.22
C GLY A 287 -4.14 8.13 -22.40
N LEU A 288 -3.43 7.82 -21.31
CA LEU A 288 -2.02 7.48 -21.36
C LEU A 288 -1.89 6.01 -21.83
N GLY A 289 -1.34 5.82 -23.03
CA GLY A 289 -1.17 4.49 -23.63
C GLY A 289 -0.41 3.52 -22.74
N ALA A 290 -0.60 2.19 -22.96
CA ALA A 290 0.30 1.18 -22.42
C ALA A 290 1.71 1.43 -23.00
N ARG A 291 2.72 1.43 -22.14
CA ARG A 291 4.13 1.52 -22.57
C ARG A 291 4.63 0.18 -23.03
#